data_fdf47f6374c2fe72579f85ebecac9436
#
_entry.id   fdf47f6374c2fe72579f85ebecac9436
#
_cell.length_a   1.000
_cell.length_b   1.000
_cell.length_c   1.000
_cell.angle_alpha   90.00
_cell.angle_beta   90.00
_cell.angle_gamma   90.00
#
_symmetry.space_group_name_H-M   'P 1'
#
loop_
_entity.id
_entity.type
_entity.pdbx_description
1 polymer ?
#
loop_
_entity_poly.entity_id
_entity_poly.type
_entity_poly.pdbx_seq_one_letter_code
_entity_poly.pdbx_strand_id
1 'polypeptide(L)'
;MLVEGAKLKQRIDGEHFYVTRKVDGHLQLLFYTEEQTLMLNANGKEKASNLKCIDLFTESLKQAGVKQAVIAAELYMPRQDGRPRCGDVATALADSNKRNELCLAPFDIVELDGEDWNGEHYDKTHQRLCDIFQKEMVRPVDMRIAESTDEVKAIYEEWVEGEGAEGLVVHTDSNIVWKVKPRHTIDAAVIGYTTGERGVRDLMMAVRREDGLFQMFALGSTGLSDEDRATVAQRLGELHVDSQYVLSDSRGIAYQMVRPQLVFEISVLELVARGNDDKIRMNPLLCYDENQGWLLEGTTPGVSVLGITFNQERADKQVNTVDIRLSQLTDLCPFEEPEGGSALSLQPSTLIERHVYKKVSGEKVMLHKFLLWKTNKEQRGRYPAYIIYHTDYSSARKELIKRDMLYSNDEQQIRELLAAEIADNIKKGWEEV
;
A
#
# COMPACT_ATOMS: atom_id res chain seq x y z
N MET A 1 -7.75 -11.67 -9.66
CA MET A 1 -8.77 -11.03 -8.81
C MET A 1 -8.50 -11.33 -7.34
N LEU A 2 -8.87 -10.47 -6.37
CA LEU A 2 -8.63 -10.68 -4.95
C LEU A 2 -9.91 -11.16 -4.25
N VAL A 3 -9.83 -12.25 -3.47
CA VAL A 3 -10.94 -12.88 -2.77
C VAL A 3 -10.56 -13.17 -1.32
N GLU A 4 -11.52 -12.94 -0.44
CA GLU A 4 -11.44 -13.35 0.97
C GLU A 4 -11.65 -14.86 1.10
N GLY A 5 -10.82 -15.55 1.91
CA GLY A 5 -10.94 -17.00 2.12
C GLY A 5 -12.34 -17.46 2.52
N ALA A 6 -13.01 -16.71 3.39
CA ALA A 6 -14.39 -17.00 3.80
C ALA A 6 -15.42 -16.93 2.64
N LYS A 7 -15.13 -16.18 1.56
CA LYS A 7 -16.01 -16.02 0.39
C LYS A 7 -15.57 -16.84 -0.82
N LEU A 8 -14.59 -17.70 -0.65
CA LEU A 8 -13.99 -18.51 -1.71
C LEU A 8 -15.06 -19.22 -2.54
N LYS A 9 -15.92 -20.02 -1.89
CA LYS A 9 -17.00 -20.78 -2.56
C LYS A 9 -18.05 -19.92 -3.28
N GLN A 10 -18.20 -18.66 -2.91
CA GLN A 10 -19.18 -17.75 -3.52
C GLN A 10 -18.62 -17.00 -4.72
N ARG A 11 -17.30 -16.94 -4.86
CA ARG A 11 -16.61 -16.08 -5.82
C ARG A 11 -15.82 -16.82 -6.87
N ILE A 12 -15.29 -18.00 -6.52
CA ILE A 12 -14.52 -18.83 -7.43
C ILE A 12 -15.44 -19.89 -8.00
N ASP A 13 -15.55 -19.91 -9.32
CA ASP A 13 -16.33 -20.88 -10.07
C ASP A 13 -15.42 -21.65 -11.01
N GLY A 14 -15.70 -22.94 -11.22
CA GLY A 14 -14.91 -23.85 -12.05
C GLY A 14 -14.96 -25.29 -11.55
N GLU A 15 -14.42 -26.21 -12.36
CA GLU A 15 -14.36 -27.65 -12.07
C GLU A 15 -12.92 -28.11 -11.81
N HIS A 16 -11.92 -27.43 -12.39
CA HIS A 16 -10.50 -27.73 -12.21
C HIS A 16 -9.75 -26.48 -11.76
N PHE A 17 -8.93 -26.65 -10.73
CA PHE A 17 -8.16 -25.55 -10.14
C PHE A 17 -6.72 -25.98 -9.91
N TYR A 18 -5.79 -25.11 -10.29
CA TYR A 18 -4.38 -25.23 -9.95
C TYR A 18 -4.08 -24.24 -8.83
N VAL A 19 -3.91 -24.77 -7.63
CA VAL A 19 -3.79 -24.00 -6.41
C VAL A 19 -2.33 -23.91 -6.00
N THR A 20 -1.76 -22.71 -6.03
CA THR A 20 -0.39 -22.48 -5.60
C THR A 20 -0.33 -21.72 -4.29
N ARG A 21 0.72 -21.99 -3.51
CA ARG A 21 1.03 -21.24 -2.29
C ARG A 21 1.49 -19.84 -2.68
N LYS A 22 0.84 -18.82 -2.13
CA LYS A 22 1.29 -17.44 -2.33
C LYS A 22 2.51 -17.14 -1.46
N VAL A 23 3.62 -16.81 -2.11
CA VAL A 23 4.86 -16.38 -1.45
C VAL A 23 4.81 -14.87 -1.23
N ASP A 24 5.16 -14.42 -0.03
CA ASP A 24 5.21 -13.00 0.35
C ASP A 24 6.63 -12.47 0.12
N GLY A 25 6.82 -11.80 -1.00
CA GLY A 25 8.12 -11.29 -1.44
C GLY A 25 7.98 -10.10 -2.40
N HIS A 26 8.90 -9.99 -3.33
CA HIS A 26 8.88 -8.99 -4.39
C HIS A 26 8.73 -9.64 -5.75
N LEU A 27 7.68 -9.31 -6.48
CA LEU A 27 7.51 -9.72 -7.88
C LEU A 27 8.70 -9.26 -8.72
N GLN A 28 9.29 -10.20 -9.45
CA GLN A 28 10.37 -9.97 -10.42
C GLN A 28 10.02 -10.61 -11.77
N LEU A 29 10.42 -9.95 -12.85
CA LEU A 29 10.50 -10.52 -14.17
C LEU A 29 11.98 -10.77 -14.49
N LEU A 30 12.33 -12.00 -14.80
CA LEU A 30 13.69 -12.39 -15.18
C LEU A 30 13.75 -12.61 -16.69
N PHE A 31 14.53 -11.76 -17.33
CA PHE A 31 14.84 -11.83 -18.77
C PHE A 31 16.17 -12.54 -18.91
N TYR A 32 16.14 -13.71 -19.50
CA TYR A 32 17.32 -14.55 -19.71
C TYR A 32 17.66 -14.67 -21.19
N THR A 33 18.93 -14.55 -21.51
CA THR A 33 19.57 -15.00 -22.75
C THR A 33 20.84 -15.78 -22.41
N GLU A 34 21.44 -16.48 -23.39
CA GLU A 34 22.71 -17.18 -23.15
C GLU A 34 23.84 -16.23 -22.70
N GLU A 35 23.75 -14.93 -23.03
CA GLU A 35 24.75 -13.91 -22.70
C GLU A 35 24.53 -13.28 -21.33
N GLN A 36 23.28 -13.05 -20.93
CA GLN A 36 22.96 -12.31 -19.71
C GLN A 36 21.60 -12.67 -19.10
N THR A 37 21.47 -12.41 -17.82
CA THR A 37 20.19 -12.45 -17.09
C THR A 37 19.93 -11.10 -16.42
N LEU A 38 18.77 -10.50 -16.70
CA LEU A 38 18.30 -9.27 -16.05
C LEU A 38 17.09 -9.58 -15.18
N MET A 39 17.11 -9.08 -13.94
CA MET A 39 15.99 -9.18 -13.03
C MET A 39 15.38 -7.80 -12.81
N LEU A 40 14.14 -7.62 -13.27
CA LEU A 40 13.43 -6.35 -13.23
C LEU A 40 12.19 -6.46 -12.33
N ASN A 41 11.95 -5.43 -11.52
CA ASN A 41 10.71 -5.33 -10.75
C ASN A 41 9.52 -4.95 -11.65
N ALA A 42 8.30 -4.92 -11.08
CA ALA A 42 7.07 -4.56 -11.79
C ALA A 42 7.09 -3.17 -12.47
N ASN A 43 8.02 -2.29 -12.09
CA ASN A 43 8.22 -0.96 -12.69
C ASN A 43 9.34 -0.94 -13.76
N GLY A 44 9.85 -2.11 -14.15
CA GLY A 44 10.94 -2.23 -15.13
C GLY A 44 12.30 -1.75 -14.63
N LYS A 45 12.51 -1.70 -13.31
CA LYS A 45 13.78 -1.27 -12.70
C LYS A 45 14.55 -2.47 -12.16
N GLU A 46 15.83 -2.52 -12.48
CA GLU A 46 16.78 -3.45 -11.85
C GLU A 46 17.09 -2.97 -10.42
N LYS A 47 16.89 -3.83 -9.43
CA LYS A 47 17.20 -3.54 -8.02
C LYS A 47 18.53 -4.11 -7.56
N ALA A 48 18.91 -5.27 -8.09
CA ALA A 48 20.16 -5.95 -7.77
C ALA A 48 20.50 -6.95 -8.87
N SER A 49 21.76 -6.95 -9.31
CA SER A 49 22.28 -7.85 -10.34
C SER A 49 23.15 -8.97 -9.79
N ASN A 50 23.74 -8.79 -8.60
CA ASN A 50 24.71 -9.71 -8.03
C ASN A 50 24.10 -10.51 -6.87
N LEU A 51 23.12 -11.37 -7.18
CA LEU A 51 22.50 -12.27 -6.21
C LEU A 51 22.77 -13.71 -6.60
N LYS A 52 23.15 -14.54 -5.63
CA LYS A 52 23.39 -15.97 -5.81
C LYS A 52 22.19 -16.68 -6.46
N CYS A 53 20.98 -16.30 -6.12
CA CYS A 53 19.77 -16.89 -6.72
C CYS A 53 19.65 -16.59 -8.23
N ILE A 54 20.13 -15.44 -8.73
CA ILE A 54 20.17 -15.12 -10.17
C ILE A 54 21.19 -16.02 -10.89
N ASP A 55 22.36 -16.25 -10.28
CA ASP A 55 23.36 -17.14 -10.85
C ASP A 55 22.83 -18.58 -10.97
N LEU A 56 22.17 -19.07 -9.92
CA LEU A 56 21.54 -20.40 -9.90
C LEU A 56 20.37 -20.51 -10.89
N PHE A 57 19.58 -19.46 -11.03
CA PHE A 57 18.51 -19.37 -12.03
C PHE A 57 19.09 -19.49 -13.45
N THR A 58 20.11 -18.70 -13.75
CA THR A 58 20.81 -18.69 -15.02
C THR A 58 21.42 -20.07 -15.34
N GLU A 59 22.07 -20.69 -14.35
CA GLU A 59 22.65 -22.01 -14.51
C GLU A 59 21.58 -23.08 -14.79
N SER A 60 20.42 -23.01 -14.14
CA SER A 60 19.33 -23.96 -14.35
C SER A 60 18.78 -23.89 -15.78
N LEU A 61 18.59 -22.69 -16.33
CA LEU A 61 18.15 -22.51 -17.73
C LEU A 61 19.20 -23.03 -18.72
N LYS A 62 20.49 -22.76 -18.50
CA LYS A 62 21.58 -23.32 -19.32
C LYS A 62 21.58 -24.83 -19.28
N GLN A 63 21.44 -25.45 -18.12
CA GLN A 63 21.39 -26.91 -17.99
C GLN A 63 20.16 -27.52 -18.66
N ALA A 64 19.04 -26.81 -18.68
CA ALA A 64 17.83 -27.21 -19.39
C ALA A 64 17.88 -26.96 -20.92
N GLY A 65 18.98 -26.38 -21.42
CA GLY A 65 19.16 -26.08 -22.83
C GLY A 65 18.31 -24.94 -23.38
N VAL A 66 17.76 -24.10 -22.49
CA VAL A 66 16.96 -22.91 -22.83
C VAL A 66 17.90 -21.82 -23.36
N LYS A 67 17.56 -21.18 -24.49
CA LYS A 67 18.36 -20.12 -25.11
C LYS A 67 17.89 -18.71 -24.67
N GLN A 68 16.59 -18.54 -24.55
CA GLN A 68 16.00 -17.30 -24.04
C GLN A 68 14.72 -17.57 -23.25
N ALA A 69 14.44 -16.75 -22.24
CA ALA A 69 13.23 -16.86 -21.45
C ALA A 69 12.84 -15.53 -20.78
N VAL A 70 11.53 -15.34 -20.58
CA VAL A 70 10.97 -14.36 -19.68
C VAL A 70 10.13 -15.09 -18.65
N ILE A 71 10.58 -15.07 -17.39
CA ILE A 71 9.97 -15.85 -16.30
C ILE A 71 9.59 -14.89 -15.15
N ALA A 72 8.38 -15.05 -14.66
CA ALA A 72 7.91 -14.37 -13.46
C ALA A 72 8.25 -15.18 -12.21
N ALA A 73 8.83 -14.54 -11.21
CA ALA A 73 9.22 -15.16 -9.95
C ALA A 73 8.98 -14.21 -8.78
N GLU A 74 8.77 -14.77 -7.60
CA GLU A 74 8.80 -14.03 -6.36
C GLU A 74 10.19 -14.09 -5.75
N LEU A 75 10.84 -12.92 -5.55
CA LEU A 75 12.08 -12.81 -4.78
C LEU A 75 11.71 -12.72 -3.31
N TYR A 76 12.20 -13.65 -2.48
CA TYR A 76 11.84 -13.71 -1.08
C TYR A 76 13.04 -14.08 -0.20
N MET A 77 12.93 -13.74 1.08
CA MET A 77 13.88 -14.15 2.12
C MET A 77 13.27 -15.32 2.90
N PRO A 78 13.87 -16.52 2.87
CA PRO A 78 13.36 -17.64 3.67
C PRO A 78 13.51 -17.35 5.17
N ARG A 79 12.54 -17.81 5.97
CA ARG A 79 12.56 -17.74 7.43
C ARG A 79 12.61 -19.13 8.04
N GLN A 80 13.29 -19.26 9.16
CA GLN A 80 13.27 -20.50 9.93
C GLN A 80 11.93 -20.67 10.66
N ASP A 81 11.37 -19.57 11.15
CA ASP A 81 10.09 -19.53 11.83
C ASP A 81 9.09 -18.66 11.07
N GLY A 82 7.98 -19.27 10.66
CA GLY A 82 6.90 -18.62 9.95
C GLY A 82 7.15 -18.36 8.47
N ARG A 83 6.24 -17.63 7.84
CA ARG A 83 6.29 -17.34 6.41
C ARG A 83 7.28 -16.21 6.08
N PRO A 84 7.86 -16.19 4.85
CA PRO A 84 8.54 -15.02 4.31
C PRO A 84 7.70 -13.76 4.41
N ARG A 85 8.33 -12.59 4.47
CA ARG A 85 7.64 -11.30 4.46
C ARG A 85 8.29 -10.38 3.42
N CYS A 86 7.48 -9.61 2.73
CA CYS A 86 7.94 -8.63 1.73
C CYS A 86 9.02 -7.68 2.30
N GLY A 87 8.88 -7.22 3.55
CA GLY A 87 9.87 -6.36 4.21
C GLY A 87 11.25 -6.98 4.41
N ASP A 88 11.33 -8.32 4.53
CA ASP A 88 12.60 -9.03 4.71
C ASP A 88 13.49 -8.89 3.48
N VAL A 89 12.90 -8.85 2.28
CA VAL A 89 13.63 -8.69 1.01
C VAL A 89 14.35 -7.34 0.97
N ALA A 90 13.67 -6.27 1.34
CA ALA A 90 14.28 -4.94 1.35
C ALA A 90 15.43 -4.85 2.35
N THR A 91 15.25 -5.43 3.54
CA THR A 91 16.28 -5.51 4.58
C THR A 91 17.47 -6.36 4.11
N ALA A 92 17.21 -7.52 3.50
CA ALA A 92 18.27 -8.40 2.98
C ALA A 92 19.04 -7.76 1.82
N LEU A 93 18.39 -7.02 0.92
CA LEU A 93 19.05 -6.31 -0.17
C LEU A 93 19.99 -5.21 0.33
N ALA A 94 19.67 -4.57 1.46
CA ALA A 94 20.51 -3.56 2.08
C ALA A 94 21.72 -4.14 2.85
N ASP A 95 21.67 -5.43 3.25
CA ASP A 95 22.70 -6.11 4.00
C ASP A 95 23.54 -7.02 3.08
N SER A 96 24.84 -6.71 2.94
CA SER A 96 25.77 -7.47 2.10
C SER A 96 25.90 -8.96 2.48
N ASN A 97 25.66 -9.30 3.75
CA ASN A 97 25.76 -10.66 4.23
C ASN A 97 24.48 -11.46 3.95
N LYS A 98 23.31 -10.82 4.03
CA LYS A 98 22.01 -11.47 3.87
C LYS A 98 21.53 -11.55 2.42
N ARG A 99 22.00 -10.68 1.55
CA ARG A 99 21.55 -10.64 0.14
C ARG A 99 21.76 -11.95 -0.61
N ASN A 100 22.76 -12.75 -0.23
CA ASN A 100 23.04 -14.06 -0.82
C ASN A 100 22.18 -15.20 -0.26
N GLU A 101 21.33 -14.92 0.71
CA GLU A 101 20.34 -15.86 1.26
C GLU A 101 18.98 -15.71 0.57
N LEU A 102 18.79 -14.65 -0.26
CA LEU A 102 17.59 -14.43 -1.03
C LEU A 102 17.35 -15.58 -2.01
N CYS A 103 16.08 -15.98 -2.12
CA CYS A 103 15.62 -17.07 -2.96
C CYS A 103 14.63 -16.56 -4.02
N LEU A 104 14.52 -17.31 -5.12
CA LEU A 104 13.52 -17.08 -6.17
C LEU A 104 12.50 -18.22 -6.19
N ALA A 105 11.24 -17.89 -6.22
CA ALA A 105 10.13 -18.82 -6.45
C ALA A 105 9.50 -18.52 -7.83
N PRO A 106 9.96 -19.15 -8.90
CA PRO A 106 9.33 -19.05 -10.22
C PRO A 106 7.88 -19.54 -10.15
N PHE A 107 6.96 -18.79 -10.76
CA PHE A 107 5.54 -19.15 -10.74
C PHE A 107 4.85 -19.03 -12.10
N ASP A 108 5.46 -18.36 -13.08
CA ASP A 108 4.88 -18.24 -14.43
C ASP A 108 5.96 -18.10 -15.50
N ILE A 109 5.65 -18.55 -16.71
CA ILE A 109 6.47 -18.39 -17.91
C ILE A 109 5.72 -17.44 -18.85
N VAL A 110 6.34 -16.34 -19.22
CA VAL A 110 5.81 -15.39 -20.20
C VAL A 110 6.25 -15.78 -21.60
N GLU A 111 7.54 -16.11 -21.75
CA GLU A 111 8.14 -16.53 -23.01
C GLU A 111 9.23 -17.60 -22.76
N LEU A 112 9.34 -18.58 -23.62
CA LEU A 112 10.39 -19.59 -23.60
C LEU A 112 10.82 -19.93 -25.04
N ASP A 113 12.12 -19.70 -25.35
CA ASP A 113 12.74 -19.96 -26.68
C ASP A 113 11.97 -19.34 -27.85
N GLY A 114 11.38 -18.15 -27.66
CA GLY A 114 10.60 -17.41 -28.65
C GLY A 114 9.12 -17.82 -28.75
N GLU A 115 8.69 -18.77 -27.95
CA GLU A 115 7.28 -19.15 -27.85
C GLU A 115 6.58 -18.36 -26.73
N ASP A 116 5.42 -17.77 -27.04
CA ASP A 116 4.55 -17.10 -26.07
C ASP A 116 3.83 -18.15 -25.23
N TRP A 117 4.01 -18.10 -23.90
CA TRP A 117 3.38 -19.00 -22.93
C TRP A 117 2.14 -18.38 -22.27
N ASN A 118 1.79 -17.14 -22.62
CA ASN A 118 0.58 -16.53 -22.09
C ASN A 118 -0.65 -17.29 -22.57
N GLY A 119 -1.45 -17.80 -21.64
CA GLY A 119 -2.66 -18.55 -21.94
C GLY A 119 -2.47 -20.07 -22.07
N GLU A 120 -1.26 -20.59 -21.87
CA GLU A 120 -1.07 -22.04 -21.68
C GLU A 120 -1.76 -22.49 -20.37
N HIS A 121 -2.15 -23.78 -20.35
CA HIS A 121 -2.68 -24.36 -19.11
C HIS A 121 -1.64 -24.33 -18.01
N TYR A 122 -2.04 -23.92 -16.82
CA TYR A 122 -1.10 -23.66 -15.74
C TYR A 122 -0.36 -24.90 -15.24
N ASP A 123 -0.93 -26.09 -15.36
CA ASP A 123 -0.25 -27.36 -15.07
C ASP A 123 1.00 -27.56 -15.93
N LYS A 124 0.90 -27.27 -17.22
CA LYS A 124 2.05 -27.33 -18.16
C LYS A 124 3.13 -26.32 -17.78
N THR A 125 2.71 -25.08 -17.50
CA THR A 125 3.61 -24.02 -17.07
C THR A 125 4.34 -24.41 -15.80
N HIS A 126 3.60 -24.89 -14.80
CA HIS A 126 4.18 -25.30 -13.51
C HIS A 126 5.09 -26.52 -13.68
N GLN A 127 4.67 -27.55 -14.45
CA GLN A 127 5.50 -28.71 -14.73
C GLN A 127 6.82 -28.30 -15.41
N ARG A 128 6.76 -27.40 -16.41
CA ARG A 128 7.96 -26.91 -17.09
C ARG A 128 8.88 -26.15 -16.15
N LEU A 129 8.35 -25.33 -15.23
CA LEU A 129 9.13 -24.67 -14.21
C LEU A 129 9.82 -25.69 -13.27
N CYS A 130 9.11 -26.76 -12.87
CA CYS A 130 9.66 -27.82 -12.05
C CYS A 130 10.77 -28.62 -12.77
N ASP A 131 10.65 -28.82 -14.07
CA ASP A 131 11.67 -29.49 -14.87
C ASP A 131 12.98 -28.67 -14.95
N ILE A 132 12.85 -27.33 -15.02
CA ILE A 132 13.98 -26.41 -15.13
C ILE A 132 14.62 -26.12 -13.76
N PHE A 133 13.80 -25.81 -12.73
CA PHE A 133 14.28 -25.28 -11.45
C PHE A 133 14.13 -26.29 -10.32
N GLN A 134 15.24 -26.96 -9.97
CA GLN A 134 15.28 -28.00 -8.94
C GLN A 134 16.22 -27.65 -7.76
N LYS A 135 16.82 -26.43 -7.77
CA LYS A 135 17.77 -25.99 -6.75
C LYS A 135 17.02 -25.38 -5.58
N GLU A 136 17.50 -25.61 -4.36
CA GLU A 136 16.85 -25.14 -3.13
C GLU A 136 16.53 -23.64 -3.12
N MET A 137 17.48 -22.80 -3.60
CA MET A 137 17.29 -21.35 -3.66
C MET A 137 16.49 -20.85 -4.87
N VAL A 138 16.23 -21.72 -5.85
CA VAL A 138 15.42 -21.38 -7.04
C VAL A 138 14.48 -22.55 -7.30
N ARG A 139 13.33 -22.49 -6.65
CA ARG A 139 12.34 -23.56 -6.68
C ARG A 139 10.95 -22.97 -6.99
N PRO A 140 10.20 -23.56 -7.94
CA PRO A 140 8.85 -23.14 -8.23
C PRO A 140 7.96 -23.16 -6.98
N VAL A 141 6.91 -22.35 -6.98
CA VAL A 141 5.91 -22.35 -5.91
C VAL A 141 5.27 -23.74 -5.78
N ASP A 142 4.93 -24.15 -4.56
CA ASP A 142 4.20 -25.40 -4.34
C ASP A 142 2.82 -25.31 -5.00
N MET A 143 2.40 -26.40 -5.67
CA MET A 143 1.10 -26.47 -6.36
C MET A 143 0.36 -27.75 -5.95
N ARG A 144 -0.98 -27.63 -5.84
CA ARG A 144 -1.91 -28.76 -5.76
C ARG A 144 -3.03 -28.57 -6.80
N ILE A 145 -3.54 -29.67 -7.31
CA ILE A 145 -4.73 -29.71 -8.16
C ILE A 145 -5.93 -29.94 -7.26
N ALA A 146 -7.03 -29.24 -7.52
CA ALA A 146 -8.31 -29.40 -6.86
C ALA A 146 -9.43 -29.52 -7.90
N GLU A 147 -10.34 -30.47 -7.68
CA GLU A 147 -11.45 -30.80 -8.59
C GLU A 147 -12.76 -30.11 -8.14
N SER A 148 -12.70 -29.34 -7.08
CA SER A 148 -13.85 -28.61 -6.53
C SER A 148 -13.43 -27.41 -5.69
N THR A 149 -14.34 -26.45 -5.52
CA THR A 149 -14.14 -25.33 -4.61
C THR A 149 -14.05 -25.77 -3.15
N ASP A 150 -14.60 -26.95 -2.80
CA ASP A 150 -14.45 -27.53 -1.46
C ASP A 150 -13.02 -27.99 -1.20
N GLU A 151 -12.36 -28.59 -2.20
CA GLU A 151 -10.96 -28.97 -2.10
C GLU A 151 -10.04 -27.73 -2.06
N VAL A 152 -10.34 -26.70 -2.86
CA VAL A 152 -9.60 -25.41 -2.75
C VAL A 152 -9.72 -24.85 -1.35
N LYS A 153 -10.93 -24.95 -0.72
CA LYS A 153 -11.12 -24.50 0.66
C LYS A 153 -10.33 -25.35 1.65
N ALA A 154 -10.27 -26.66 1.48
CA ALA A 154 -9.46 -27.54 2.35
C ALA A 154 -7.96 -27.19 2.25
N ILE A 155 -7.44 -26.92 1.05
CA ILE A 155 -6.07 -26.46 0.85
C ILE A 155 -5.85 -25.09 1.53
N TYR A 156 -6.83 -24.20 1.48
CA TYR A 156 -6.76 -22.91 2.17
C TYR A 156 -6.68 -23.09 3.70
N GLU A 157 -7.52 -23.91 4.26
CA GLU A 157 -7.51 -24.23 5.70
C GLU A 157 -6.18 -24.83 6.15
N GLU A 158 -5.60 -25.74 5.36
CA GLU A 158 -4.30 -26.34 5.65
C GLU A 158 -3.14 -25.32 5.53
N TRP A 159 -2.99 -24.73 4.34
CA TRP A 159 -1.82 -23.89 4.05
C TRP A 159 -1.86 -22.51 4.68
N VAL A 160 -3.04 -21.89 4.74
CA VAL A 160 -3.18 -20.51 5.23
C VAL A 160 -3.50 -20.47 6.71
N GLU A 161 -4.54 -21.21 7.15
CA GLU A 161 -4.95 -21.19 8.56
C GLU A 161 -4.06 -22.09 9.44
N GLY A 162 -3.63 -23.26 8.91
CA GLY A 162 -2.79 -24.21 9.64
C GLY A 162 -1.31 -23.85 9.61
N GLU A 163 -0.73 -23.60 8.45
CA GLU A 163 0.70 -23.35 8.27
C GLU A 163 1.07 -21.85 8.19
N GLY A 164 0.09 -20.97 8.15
CA GLY A 164 0.30 -19.52 8.17
C GLY A 164 0.83 -18.93 6.86
N ALA A 165 0.56 -19.58 5.70
CA ALA A 165 0.88 -19.00 4.39
C ALA A 165 0.17 -17.65 4.19
N GLU A 166 0.70 -16.78 3.33
CA GLU A 166 0.12 -15.46 3.03
C GLU A 166 -1.28 -15.60 2.40
N GLY A 167 -1.48 -16.64 1.62
CA GLY A 167 -2.69 -16.92 0.88
C GLY A 167 -2.45 -17.98 -0.18
N LEU A 168 -3.43 -18.10 -1.08
CA LEU A 168 -3.34 -18.94 -2.26
C LEU A 168 -3.40 -18.10 -3.53
N VAL A 169 -2.82 -18.63 -4.61
CA VAL A 169 -3.13 -18.20 -5.98
C VAL A 169 -3.82 -19.38 -6.67
N VAL A 170 -5.05 -19.16 -7.13
CA VAL A 170 -5.90 -20.19 -7.75
C VAL A 170 -6.04 -19.84 -9.23
N HIS A 171 -5.54 -20.70 -10.08
CA HIS A 171 -5.71 -20.66 -11.53
C HIS A 171 -6.86 -21.55 -11.93
N THR A 172 -7.68 -21.10 -12.88
CA THR A 172 -8.81 -21.86 -13.44
C THR A 172 -8.56 -22.13 -14.91
N ASP A 173 -9.27 -23.11 -15.48
CA ASP A 173 -9.20 -23.42 -16.92
C ASP A 173 -9.59 -22.25 -17.82
N SER A 174 -10.32 -21.26 -17.30
CA SER A 174 -10.69 -20.04 -18.01
C SER A 174 -9.60 -18.95 -17.98
N ASN A 175 -8.39 -19.27 -17.55
CA ASN A 175 -7.26 -18.34 -17.38
C ASN A 175 -7.56 -17.19 -16.38
N ILE A 176 -8.55 -17.35 -15.54
CA ILE A 176 -8.83 -16.42 -14.45
C ILE A 176 -7.94 -16.79 -13.26
N VAL A 177 -7.22 -15.81 -12.75
CA VAL A 177 -6.35 -15.97 -11.57
C VAL A 177 -6.96 -15.27 -10.37
N TRP A 178 -7.14 -16.01 -9.29
CA TRP A 178 -7.66 -15.52 -8.03
C TRP A 178 -6.57 -15.51 -6.96
N LYS A 179 -6.40 -14.41 -6.29
CA LYS A 179 -5.57 -14.31 -5.08
C LYS A 179 -6.49 -14.42 -3.88
N VAL A 180 -6.37 -15.49 -3.12
CA VAL A 180 -7.19 -15.77 -1.93
C VAL A 180 -6.36 -15.47 -0.70
N LYS A 181 -6.83 -14.51 0.12
CA LYS A 181 -6.14 -14.08 1.34
C LYS A 181 -7.05 -14.13 2.57
N PRO A 182 -6.51 -14.35 3.77
CA PRO A 182 -7.27 -14.15 5.00
C PRO A 182 -7.65 -12.67 5.16
N ARG A 183 -8.71 -12.41 5.91
CA ARG A 183 -8.98 -11.09 6.46
C ARG A 183 -8.41 -10.98 7.85
N HIS A 184 -7.85 -9.84 8.14
CA HIS A 184 -7.37 -9.50 9.47
C HIS A 184 -8.30 -8.45 10.08
N THR A 185 -8.59 -8.57 11.36
CA THR A 185 -9.38 -7.58 12.09
C THR A 185 -8.49 -6.65 12.88
N ILE A 186 -8.86 -5.38 12.91
CA ILE A 186 -8.15 -4.31 13.62
C ILE A 186 -9.18 -3.46 14.33
N ASP A 187 -8.99 -3.21 15.61
CA ASP A 187 -9.78 -2.26 16.36
C ASP A 187 -9.10 -0.89 16.30
N ALA A 188 -9.86 0.13 15.92
CA ALA A 188 -9.31 1.47 15.73
C ALA A 188 -10.29 2.55 16.16
N ALA A 189 -9.78 3.68 16.64
CA ALA A 189 -10.59 4.85 16.94
C ALA A 189 -11.00 5.58 15.67
N VAL A 190 -12.25 6.05 15.62
CA VAL A 190 -12.69 7.05 14.65
C VAL A 190 -12.24 8.42 15.15
N ILE A 191 -11.47 9.13 14.33
CA ILE A 191 -10.94 10.47 14.64
C ILE A 191 -11.47 11.58 13.72
N GLY A 192 -12.16 11.19 12.64
CA GLY A 192 -12.79 12.12 11.71
C GLY A 192 -13.67 11.41 10.70
N TYR A 193 -14.52 12.16 10.02
CA TYR A 193 -15.43 11.63 9.00
C TYR A 193 -15.76 12.66 7.93
N THR A 194 -16.21 12.19 6.76
CA THR A 194 -16.87 13.02 5.76
C THR A 194 -18.32 12.57 5.60
N THR A 195 -19.19 13.49 5.18
CA THR A 195 -20.61 13.18 4.93
C THR A 195 -20.93 13.15 3.44
N GLY A 196 -21.94 12.39 3.08
CA GLY A 196 -22.56 12.31 1.77
C GLY A 196 -24.09 12.31 1.91
N GLU A 197 -24.80 12.03 0.83
CA GLU A 197 -26.26 12.03 0.81
C GLU A 197 -26.90 11.03 1.78
N ARG A 198 -26.20 9.95 2.14
CA ARG A 198 -26.70 8.85 2.99
C ARG A 198 -26.12 8.86 4.40
N GLY A 199 -25.51 9.95 4.84
CA GLY A 199 -24.82 10.03 6.13
C GLY A 199 -23.29 9.95 5.99
N VAL A 200 -22.61 9.17 6.83
CA VAL A 200 -21.15 9.00 6.74
C VAL A 200 -20.75 8.46 5.38
N ARG A 201 -19.81 9.15 4.76
CA ARG A 201 -19.22 8.72 3.51
C ARG A 201 -17.89 8.01 3.72
N ASP A 202 -16.97 8.63 4.43
CA ASP A 202 -15.67 8.05 4.78
C ASP A 202 -15.37 8.33 6.26
N LEU A 203 -14.75 7.36 6.91
CA LEU A 203 -14.26 7.45 8.28
C LEU A 203 -12.74 7.50 8.27
N MET A 204 -12.17 8.28 9.18
CA MET A 204 -10.72 8.37 9.42
C MET A 204 -10.40 7.58 10.69
N MET A 205 -9.51 6.58 10.54
CA MET A 205 -9.20 5.61 11.59
C MET A 205 -7.77 5.76 12.07
N ALA A 206 -7.59 5.65 13.39
CA ALA A 206 -6.28 5.69 14.03
C ALA A 206 -6.12 4.62 15.11
N VAL A 207 -4.89 4.16 15.28
CA VAL A 207 -4.45 3.36 16.43
C VAL A 207 -3.74 4.27 17.45
N ARG A 208 -3.69 3.81 18.72
CA ARG A 208 -3.01 4.52 19.80
C ARG A 208 -1.62 3.93 20.03
N ARG A 209 -0.63 4.81 20.08
CA ARG A 209 0.76 4.48 20.35
C ARG A 209 1.05 4.59 21.86
N GLU A 210 2.11 3.94 22.31
CA GLU A 210 2.55 3.99 23.72
C GLU A 210 2.98 5.39 24.16
N ASP A 211 3.48 6.22 23.22
CA ASP A 211 3.80 7.63 23.47
C ASP A 211 2.56 8.54 23.62
N GLY A 212 1.36 7.96 23.53
CA GLY A 212 0.09 8.67 23.66
C GLY A 212 -0.38 9.35 22.38
N LEU A 213 0.38 9.28 21.28
CA LEU A 213 -0.04 9.81 19.98
C LEU A 213 -0.98 8.84 19.26
N PHE A 214 -1.72 9.37 18.31
CA PHE A 214 -2.55 8.62 17.39
C PHE A 214 -1.84 8.50 16.04
N GLN A 215 -1.72 7.29 15.53
CA GLN A 215 -1.23 7.04 14.19
C GLN A 215 -2.42 6.78 13.26
N MET A 216 -2.71 7.74 12.39
CA MET A 216 -3.79 7.62 11.40
C MET A 216 -3.30 6.72 10.26
N PHE A 217 -4.02 5.63 9.97
CA PHE A 217 -3.55 4.62 9.02
C PHE A 217 -4.58 4.25 7.95
N ALA A 218 -5.87 4.54 8.16
CA ALA A 218 -6.92 4.11 7.24
C ALA A 218 -8.00 5.16 7.03
N LEU A 219 -8.52 5.19 5.80
CA LEU A 219 -9.66 5.98 5.36
C LEU A 219 -10.62 5.06 4.60
N GLY A 220 -11.92 5.15 4.86
CA GLY A 220 -12.93 4.38 4.13
C GLY A 220 -14.23 4.21 4.91
N SER A 221 -15.20 3.53 4.30
CA SER A 221 -16.51 3.26 4.90
C SER A 221 -17.25 2.09 4.26
N THR A 222 -16.55 1.21 3.57
CA THR A 222 -17.15 -0.02 3.02
C THR A 222 -17.67 -0.90 4.15
N GLY A 223 -18.84 -1.51 3.99
CA GLY A 223 -19.44 -2.40 4.98
C GLY A 223 -20.54 -1.76 5.83
N LEU A 224 -20.61 -0.44 5.93
CA LEU A 224 -21.72 0.22 6.58
C LEU A 224 -22.98 0.19 5.71
N SER A 225 -24.11 -0.23 6.26
CA SER A 225 -25.44 -0.07 5.65
C SER A 225 -25.86 1.40 5.56
N ASP A 226 -26.89 1.72 4.80
CA ASP A 226 -27.40 3.10 4.73
C ASP A 226 -27.95 3.57 6.10
N GLU A 227 -28.53 2.68 6.89
CA GLU A 227 -29.01 2.95 8.25
C GLU A 227 -27.84 3.21 9.20
N ASP A 228 -26.78 2.38 9.14
CA ASP A 228 -25.57 2.58 9.94
C ASP A 228 -24.90 3.90 9.61
N ARG A 229 -24.83 4.27 8.31
CA ARG A 229 -24.25 5.54 7.87
C ARG A 229 -24.93 6.75 8.48
N ALA A 230 -26.27 6.74 8.54
CA ALA A 230 -27.05 7.82 9.12
C ALA A 230 -26.85 7.88 10.65
N THR A 231 -26.92 6.73 11.32
CA THR A 231 -26.76 6.64 12.79
C THR A 231 -25.36 7.05 13.24
N VAL A 232 -24.33 6.55 12.55
CA VAL A 232 -22.94 6.89 12.84
C VAL A 232 -22.68 8.38 12.58
N ALA A 233 -23.24 8.97 11.49
CA ALA A 233 -23.12 10.40 11.21
C ALA A 233 -23.69 11.27 12.32
N GLN A 234 -24.87 10.91 12.86
CA GLN A 234 -25.48 11.63 13.96
C GLN A 234 -24.59 11.60 15.21
N ARG A 235 -24.12 10.42 15.59
CA ARG A 235 -23.26 10.24 16.79
C ARG A 235 -21.92 10.95 16.65
N LEU A 236 -21.29 10.89 15.47
CA LEU A 236 -20.05 11.60 15.22
C LEU A 236 -20.24 13.13 15.20
N GLY A 237 -21.42 13.61 14.76
CA GLY A 237 -21.78 15.01 14.85
C GLY A 237 -21.80 15.56 16.28
N GLU A 238 -22.23 14.75 17.26
CA GLU A 238 -22.20 15.10 18.70
C GLU A 238 -20.78 15.14 19.29
N LEU A 239 -19.83 14.47 18.61
CA LEU A 239 -18.42 14.42 19.00
C LEU A 239 -17.55 15.40 18.22
N HIS A 240 -18.15 16.24 17.36
CA HIS A 240 -17.40 17.18 16.54
C HIS A 240 -16.55 18.14 17.39
N VAL A 241 -15.33 18.42 16.91
CA VAL A 241 -14.39 19.38 17.52
C VAL A 241 -13.75 20.23 16.44
N ASP A 242 -13.52 21.50 16.77
CA ASP A 242 -12.64 22.33 15.98
C ASP A 242 -11.22 21.74 16.00
N SER A 243 -10.49 21.84 14.91
CA SER A 243 -9.21 21.18 14.77
C SER A 243 -8.24 22.00 13.92
N GLN A 244 -6.98 22.04 14.34
CA GLN A 244 -5.90 22.61 13.54
C GLN A 244 -5.44 21.65 12.42
N TYR A 245 -5.58 20.34 12.63
CA TYR A 245 -5.33 19.35 11.61
C TYR A 245 -6.52 19.25 10.65
N VAL A 246 -6.28 19.49 9.37
CA VAL A 246 -7.28 19.43 8.31
C VAL A 246 -6.81 18.49 7.21
N LEU A 247 -7.62 17.50 6.89
CA LEU A 247 -7.45 16.64 5.73
C LEU A 247 -8.68 16.73 4.84
N SER A 248 -8.51 16.67 3.53
CA SER A 248 -9.62 16.57 2.58
C SER A 248 -9.50 15.33 1.71
N ASP A 249 -10.66 14.79 1.31
CA ASP A 249 -10.73 13.69 0.36
C ASP A 249 -10.30 14.11 -1.06
N SER A 250 -10.29 13.18 -2.03
CA SER A 250 -9.93 13.45 -3.43
C SER A 250 -10.89 14.41 -4.15
N ARG A 251 -12.05 14.72 -3.56
CA ARG A 251 -13.03 15.69 -4.05
C ARG A 251 -12.90 17.06 -3.38
N GLY A 252 -12.02 17.19 -2.40
CA GLY A 252 -11.81 18.42 -1.65
C GLY A 252 -12.78 18.61 -0.49
N ILE A 253 -13.54 17.58 -0.10
CA ILE A 253 -14.40 17.63 1.08
C ILE A 253 -13.50 17.43 2.31
N ALA A 254 -13.52 18.40 3.22
CA ALA A 254 -12.75 18.32 4.45
C ALA A 254 -13.37 17.28 5.40
N TYR A 255 -12.51 16.51 6.07
CA TYR A 255 -12.93 15.67 7.18
C TYR A 255 -13.32 16.54 8.37
N GLN A 256 -14.49 16.26 8.94
CA GLN A 256 -14.91 16.81 10.23
C GLN A 256 -14.23 15.98 11.31
N MET A 257 -13.42 16.63 12.14
CA MET A 257 -12.68 15.94 13.20
C MET A 257 -13.56 15.75 14.42
N VAL A 258 -13.36 14.64 15.14
CA VAL A 258 -14.18 14.28 16.29
C VAL A 258 -13.32 13.91 17.50
N ARG A 259 -13.88 14.03 18.69
CA ARG A 259 -13.27 13.48 19.92
C ARG A 259 -13.08 11.97 19.75
N PRO A 260 -11.90 11.41 20.13
CA PRO A 260 -11.60 9.99 19.97
C PRO A 260 -12.31 9.17 21.06
N GLN A 261 -13.58 8.83 20.83
CA GLN A 261 -14.40 8.08 21.78
C GLN A 261 -14.96 6.78 21.21
N LEU A 262 -15.16 6.70 19.88
CA LEU A 262 -15.73 5.52 19.26
C LEU A 262 -14.62 4.60 18.73
N VAL A 263 -14.72 3.33 19.05
CA VAL A 263 -13.88 2.25 18.54
C VAL A 263 -14.70 1.40 17.58
N PHE A 264 -14.14 1.16 16.39
CA PHE A 264 -14.71 0.24 15.40
C PHE A 264 -13.75 -0.90 15.12
N GLU A 265 -14.30 -2.09 14.96
CA GLU A 265 -13.62 -3.21 14.35
C GLU A 265 -13.71 -3.06 12.84
N ILE A 266 -12.56 -3.08 12.19
CA ILE A 266 -12.45 -3.13 10.73
C ILE A 266 -11.78 -4.42 10.30
N SER A 267 -12.20 -4.96 9.17
CA SER A 267 -11.49 -6.03 8.48
C SER A 267 -10.70 -5.48 7.31
N VAL A 268 -9.51 -6.00 7.11
CA VAL A 268 -8.61 -5.61 6.01
C VAL A 268 -8.12 -6.84 5.27
N LEU A 269 -7.95 -6.73 3.96
CA LEU A 269 -7.36 -7.80 3.15
C LEU A 269 -5.84 -7.75 3.15
N GLU A 270 -5.28 -6.54 3.23
CA GLU A 270 -3.83 -6.36 3.18
C GLU A 270 -3.42 -5.03 3.83
N LEU A 271 -2.29 -5.07 4.52
CA LEU A 271 -1.55 -3.91 4.97
C LEU A 271 -0.25 -3.81 4.16
N VAL A 272 0.04 -2.63 3.63
CA VAL A 272 1.19 -2.39 2.75
C VAL A 272 2.07 -1.30 3.35
N ALA A 273 3.28 -1.66 3.78
CA ALA A 273 4.25 -0.72 4.35
C ALA A 273 5.07 0.04 3.29
N ARG A 274 5.12 -0.45 2.05
CA ARG A 274 5.84 0.19 0.93
C ARG A 274 4.92 0.36 -0.27
N GLY A 275 5.08 1.46 -0.99
CA GLY A 275 4.39 1.69 -2.27
C GLY A 275 5.00 0.89 -3.41
N ASN A 276 4.32 0.91 -4.57
CA ASN A 276 4.85 0.30 -5.81
C ASN A 276 6.16 0.96 -6.27
N ASP A 277 6.44 2.18 -5.81
CA ASP A 277 7.69 2.92 -6.02
C ASP A 277 8.76 2.57 -4.98
N ASP A 278 8.52 1.57 -4.15
CA ASP A 278 9.37 1.09 -3.05
C ASP A 278 9.57 2.07 -1.89
N LYS A 279 8.86 3.20 -1.91
CA LYS A 279 8.93 4.16 -0.81
C LYS A 279 8.14 3.66 0.39
N ILE A 280 8.70 3.88 1.57
CA ILE A 280 8.02 3.61 2.85
C ILE A 280 6.74 4.45 2.93
N ARG A 281 5.65 3.82 3.31
CA ARG A 281 4.40 4.51 3.62
C ARG A 281 4.56 5.28 4.92
N MET A 282 4.18 6.57 4.87
CA MET A 282 4.23 7.45 6.02
C MET A 282 2.80 7.73 6.49
N ASN A 283 2.54 7.54 7.77
CA ASN A 283 1.27 7.84 8.39
C ASN A 283 1.38 9.13 9.24
N PRO A 284 0.35 9.99 9.26
CA PRO A 284 0.29 11.12 10.18
C PRO A 284 0.29 10.68 11.64
N LEU A 285 1.09 11.37 12.45
CA LEU A 285 1.04 11.32 13.90
C LEU A 285 0.25 12.52 14.42
N LEU A 286 -0.78 12.27 15.20
CA LEU A 286 -1.69 13.27 15.70
C LEU A 286 -1.74 13.25 17.23
N CYS A 287 -1.80 14.42 17.82
CA CYS A 287 -2.13 14.61 19.23
C CYS A 287 -3.56 15.16 19.35
N TYR A 288 -4.30 14.69 20.32
CA TYR A 288 -5.61 15.27 20.66
C TYR A 288 -5.51 16.09 21.94
N ASP A 289 -5.92 17.36 21.86
CA ASP A 289 -6.02 18.29 22.99
C ASP A 289 -7.48 18.76 23.12
N GLU A 290 -8.00 18.78 24.34
CA GLU A 290 -9.40 19.13 24.61
C GLU A 290 -9.76 20.57 24.20
N ASN A 291 -8.79 21.48 24.15
CA ASN A 291 -9.01 22.90 23.83
C ASN A 291 -8.68 23.24 22.38
N GLN A 292 -7.72 22.52 21.76
CA GLN A 292 -7.19 22.82 20.44
C GLN A 292 -7.63 21.80 19.38
N GLY A 293 -8.28 20.71 19.81
CA GLY A 293 -8.64 19.59 18.94
C GLY A 293 -7.41 18.80 18.47
N TRP A 294 -7.37 18.42 17.23
CA TRP A 294 -6.31 17.60 16.64
C TRP A 294 -5.17 18.44 16.13
N LEU A 295 -3.95 18.08 16.52
CA LEU A 295 -2.68 18.69 16.12
C LEU A 295 -1.83 17.68 15.38
N LEU A 296 -1.16 18.11 14.31
CA LEU A 296 -0.19 17.27 13.60
C LEU A 296 1.16 17.38 14.28
N GLU A 297 1.63 16.29 14.88
CA GLU A 297 2.97 16.19 15.48
C GLU A 297 4.05 15.82 14.45
N GLY A 298 3.66 15.16 13.36
CA GLY A 298 4.57 14.75 12.30
C GLY A 298 4.06 13.57 11.51
N THR A 299 4.99 12.83 10.92
CA THR A 299 4.71 11.58 10.22
C THR A 299 5.67 10.49 10.67
N THR A 300 5.23 9.23 10.60
CA THR A 300 6.01 8.05 10.97
C THR A 300 5.87 6.97 9.89
N PRO A 301 6.85 6.06 9.74
CA PRO A 301 6.61 4.83 8.98
C PRO A 301 5.34 4.14 9.43
N GLY A 302 4.62 3.58 8.49
CA GLY A 302 3.34 2.95 8.76
C GLY A 302 2.82 2.16 7.56
N VAL A 303 1.50 2.05 7.44
CA VAL A 303 0.85 1.22 6.44
C VAL A 303 -0.23 1.96 5.65
N SER A 304 -0.48 1.48 4.44
CA SER A 304 -1.75 1.70 3.72
C SER A 304 -2.61 0.46 3.84
N VAL A 305 -3.92 0.63 3.83
CA VAL A 305 -4.89 -0.45 3.95
C VAL A 305 -5.54 -0.73 2.60
N LEU A 306 -5.60 -2.01 2.23
CA LEU A 306 -6.35 -2.49 1.07
C LEU A 306 -7.55 -3.32 1.51
N GLY A 307 -8.70 -3.11 0.85
CA GLY A 307 -9.91 -3.88 1.06
C GLY A 307 -10.52 -3.72 2.46
N ILE A 308 -10.53 -2.48 2.97
CA ILE A 308 -11.16 -2.17 4.26
C ILE A 308 -12.66 -2.45 4.25
N THR A 309 -13.16 -3.04 5.33
CA THR A 309 -14.59 -3.26 5.58
C THR A 309 -14.87 -3.00 7.06
N PHE A 310 -15.87 -2.20 7.37
CA PHE A 310 -16.35 -1.99 8.72
C PHE A 310 -17.22 -3.18 9.12
N ASN A 311 -16.90 -3.80 10.26
CA ASN A 311 -17.65 -4.93 10.80
C ASN A 311 -18.69 -4.45 11.80
N GLN A 312 -18.25 -3.80 12.88
CA GLN A 312 -19.10 -3.38 13.98
C GLN A 312 -18.44 -2.30 14.85
N GLU A 313 -19.25 -1.59 15.59
CA GLU A 313 -18.76 -0.76 16.69
C GLU A 313 -18.41 -1.65 17.89
N ARG A 314 -17.32 -1.32 18.55
CA ARG A 314 -16.81 -2.02 19.73
C ARG A 314 -17.11 -1.23 21.00
N ALA A 315 -18.38 -1.27 21.43
CA ALA A 315 -18.82 -0.63 22.68
C ALA A 315 -18.15 -1.21 23.94
N ASP A 316 -17.56 -2.40 23.83
CA ASP A 316 -16.80 -3.08 24.86
C ASP A 316 -15.34 -2.58 24.97
N LYS A 317 -14.87 -1.72 24.05
CA LYS A 317 -13.50 -1.22 23.97
C LYS A 317 -13.41 0.29 24.14
N GLN A 318 -12.24 0.73 24.57
CA GLN A 318 -11.95 2.14 24.84
C GLN A 318 -10.78 2.62 23.97
N VAL A 319 -10.69 3.93 23.80
CA VAL A 319 -9.59 4.58 23.07
C VAL A 319 -8.35 4.66 23.97
N ASN A 320 -7.66 3.55 24.11
CA ASN A 320 -6.44 3.39 24.91
C ASN A 320 -5.36 2.58 24.17
N THR A 321 -4.18 2.46 24.75
CA THR A 321 -3.03 1.76 24.15
C THR A 321 -3.13 0.23 24.23
N VAL A 322 -4.16 -0.32 24.85
CA VAL A 322 -4.40 -1.77 24.94
C VAL A 322 -5.40 -2.20 23.87
N ASP A 323 -6.55 -1.52 23.79
CA ASP A 323 -7.65 -1.91 22.93
C ASP A 323 -7.40 -1.57 21.46
N ILE A 324 -6.78 -0.39 21.20
CA ILE A 324 -6.46 0.07 19.85
C ILE A 324 -4.95 0.24 19.64
N ARG A 325 -4.17 -0.74 20.09
CA ARG A 325 -2.71 -0.72 20.09
C ARG A 325 -2.11 -0.75 18.70
N LEU A 326 -0.95 -0.10 18.53
CA LEU A 326 -0.18 -0.08 17.30
C LEU A 326 0.25 -1.48 16.84
N SER A 327 0.52 -2.40 17.78
CA SER A 327 0.99 -3.75 17.44
C SER A 327 0.02 -4.55 16.59
N GLN A 328 -1.28 -4.21 16.56
CA GLN A 328 -2.22 -4.80 15.59
C GLN A 328 -1.79 -4.58 14.12
N LEU A 329 -1.11 -3.48 13.84
CA LEU A 329 -0.57 -3.18 12.51
C LEU A 329 0.79 -3.82 12.30
N THR A 330 1.71 -3.71 13.28
CA THR A 330 3.08 -4.20 13.14
C THR A 330 3.18 -5.73 13.18
N ASP A 331 2.27 -6.40 13.87
CA ASP A 331 2.19 -7.87 13.88
C ASP A 331 1.75 -8.42 12.51
N LEU A 332 0.86 -7.70 11.81
CA LEU A 332 0.38 -8.08 10.48
C LEU A 332 1.32 -7.65 9.37
N CYS A 333 1.90 -6.46 9.47
CA CYS A 333 2.80 -5.88 8.49
C CYS A 333 3.94 -5.14 9.22
N PRO A 334 5.05 -5.82 9.50
CA PRO A 334 6.19 -5.19 10.16
C PRO A 334 6.73 -4.01 9.34
N PHE A 335 6.95 -2.90 9.99
CA PHE A 335 7.64 -1.74 9.45
C PHE A 335 8.60 -1.19 10.50
N GLU A 336 9.73 -0.63 10.05
CA GLU A 336 10.74 -0.08 10.94
C GLU A 336 10.21 1.18 11.61
N GLU A 337 10.08 1.15 12.94
CA GLU A 337 9.95 2.38 13.71
C GLU A 337 11.32 3.07 13.79
N PRO A 338 11.39 4.40 13.67
CA PRO A 338 12.65 5.10 13.88
C PRO A 338 13.18 4.81 15.28
N GLU A 339 14.41 4.32 15.40
CA GLU A 339 15.08 4.19 16.68
C GLU A 339 15.08 5.55 17.40
N GLY A 340 14.56 5.59 18.62
CA GLY A 340 14.53 6.79 19.45
C GLY A 340 13.30 7.69 19.22
N GLY A 341 12.11 7.10 19.23
CA GLY A 341 10.83 7.81 19.14
C GLY A 341 10.49 8.64 20.38
N SER A 342 11.23 9.69 20.68
CA SER A 342 10.57 10.85 21.26
C SER A 342 9.91 11.60 20.09
N ALA A 343 8.63 11.91 20.18
CA ALA A 343 7.97 12.89 19.33
C ALA A 343 8.74 14.22 19.48
N LEU A 344 9.75 14.37 18.64
CA LEU A 344 10.54 15.60 18.63
C LEU A 344 9.64 16.64 18.01
N SER A 345 9.19 17.61 18.81
CA SER A 345 8.46 18.78 18.36
C SER A 345 9.07 19.31 17.07
N LEU A 346 8.38 19.11 15.94
CA LEU A 346 8.81 19.64 14.67
C LEU A 346 8.51 21.13 14.65
N GLN A 347 9.50 21.94 14.29
CA GLN A 347 9.27 23.37 14.12
C GLN A 347 8.17 23.59 13.06
N PRO A 348 7.21 24.49 13.30
CA PRO A 348 6.17 24.81 12.33
C PRO A 348 6.79 25.28 11.00
N SER A 349 6.21 24.82 9.89
CA SER A 349 6.59 25.31 8.56
C SER A 349 6.12 26.76 8.39
N THR A 350 6.90 27.55 7.68
CA THR A 350 6.59 28.97 7.39
C THR A 350 6.16 29.11 5.93
N LEU A 351 5.00 29.68 5.70
CA LEU A 351 4.56 30.04 4.35
C LEU A 351 5.36 31.23 3.85
N ILE A 352 6.07 31.09 2.73
CA ILE A 352 6.89 32.15 2.11
C ILE A 352 6.06 32.91 1.06
N GLU A 353 5.42 32.16 0.15
CA GLU A 353 4.64 32.73 -0.95
C GLU A 353 3.34 31.97 -1.15
N ARG A 354 2.30 32.69 -1.56
CA ARG A 354 1.01 32.12 -1.92
C ARG A 354 0.51 32.81 -3.17
N HIS A 355 0.28 32.05 -4.25
CA HIS A 355 -0.32 32.50 -5.49
C HIS A 355 -1.58 31.68 -5.77
N VAL A 356 -2.67 32.34 -6.08
CA VAL A 356 -3.94 31.70 -6.45
C VAL A 356 -4.44 32.30 -7.73
N TYR A 357 -4.71 31.45 -8.70
CA TYR A 357 -5.24 31.85 -10.01
C TYR A 357 -6.58 31.18 -10.25
N LYS A 358 -7.50 31.94 -10.81
CA LYS A 358 -8.86 31.48 -11.13
C LYS A 358 -9.13 31.66 -12.62
N LYS A 359 -9.83 30.71 -13.20
CA LYS A 359 -10.39 30.80 -14.55
C LYS A 359 -11.80 30.26 -14.55
N VAL A 360 -12.72 31.03 -15.17
CA VAL A 360 -14.11 30.64 -15.35
C VAL A 360 -14.40 30.48 -16.84
N SER A 361 -15.05 29.40 -17.23
CA SER A 361 -15.45 29.14 -18.61
C SER A 361 -16.87 28.55 -18.63
N GLY A 362 -17.87 29.40 -18.84
CA GLY A 362 -19.26 29.04 -18.63
C GLY A 362 -19.52 28.71 -17.17
N GLU A 363 -20.09 27.55 -16.88
CA GLU A 363 -20.33 27.06 -15.52
C GLU A 363 -19.11 26.41 -14.87
N LYS A 364 -18.00 26.25 -15.62
CA LYS A 364 -16.80 25.57 -15.14
C LYS A 364 -15.88 26.54 -14.42
N VAL A 365 -15.51 26.18 -13.19
CA VAL A 365 -14.55 26.91 -12.38
C VAL A 365 -13.26 26.09 -12.25
N MET A 366 -12.14 26.75 -12.50
CA MET A 366 -10.80 26.18 -12.36
C MET A 366 -9.96 27.08 -11.47
N LEU A 367 -9.16 26.46 -10.61
CA LEU A 367 -8.25 27.16 -9.68
C LEU A 367 -6.89 26.48 -9.70
N HIS A 368 -5.82 27.27 -9.76
CA HIS A 368 -4.47 26.85 -9.41
C HIS A 368 -4.03 27.59 -8.15
N LYS A 369 -3.52 26.84 -7.20
CA LYS A 369 -2.97 27.39 -5.96
C LYS A 369 -1.57 26.86 -5.76
N PHE A 370 -0.60 27.78 -5.68
CA PHE A 370 0.80 27.50 -5.43
C PHE A 370 1.18 28.05 -4.05
N LEU A 371 1.74 27.21 -3.22
CA LEU A 371 2.23 27.56 -1.88
C LEU A 371 3.68 27.19 -1.79
N LEU A 372 4.56 28.17 -1.54
CA LEU A 372 5.95 27.95 -1.21
C LEU A 372 6.12 27.96 0.31
N TRP A 373 6.57 26.86 0.84
CA TRP A 373 6.83 26.68 2.27
C TRP A 373 8.30 26.50 2.57
N LYS A 374 8.79 27.13 3.64
CA LYS A 374 10.00 26.73 4.35
C LYS A 374 9.60 25.71 5.42
N THR A 375 10.20 24.54 5.40
CA THR A 375 9.78 23.45 6.30
C THR A 375 10.26 23.68 7.73
N ASN A 376 11.42 24.34 7.93
CA ASN A 376 12.11 24.49 9.21
C ASN A 376 12.47 23.13 9.86
N LYS A 377 12.65 22.08 9.04
CA LYS A 377 12.88 20.70 9.47
C LYS A 377 14.10 20.05 8.80
N GLU A 378 14.82 20.81 8.00
CA GLU A 378 15.97 20.37 7.19
C GLU A 378 17.12 19.80 8.02
N GLN A 379 17.27 20.26 9.27
CA GLN A 379 18.32 19.79 10.20
C GLN A 379 18.23 18.27 10.49
N ARG A 380 17.10 17.63 10.19
CA ARG A 380 16.89 16.21 10.39
C ARG A 380 17.31 15.35 9.21
N GLY A 381 17.77 15.94 8.11
CA GLY A 381 18.19 15.21 6.91
C GLY A 381 17.11 14.41 6.19
N ARG A 382 15.87 14.39 6.73
CA ARG A 382 14.71 13.67 6.17
C ARG A 382 13.69 14.57 5.48
N TYR A 383 13.77 15.87 5.73
CA TYR A 383 12.86 16.87 5.18
C TYR A 383 13.66 17.85 4.30
N PRO A 384 13.15 18.21 3.13
CA PRO A 384 13.73 19.29 2.34
C PRO A 384 13.52 20.62 3.06
N ALA A 385 14.40 21.60 2.80
CA ALA A 385 14.27 22.95 3.37
C ALA A 385 13.04 23.68 2.83
N TYR A 386 12.71 23.48 1.54
CA TYR A 386 11.65 24.18 0.84
C TYR A 386 10.75 23.21 0.07
N ILE A 387 9.44 23.51 0.05
CA ILE A 387 8.42 22.74 -0.67
C ILE A 387 7.48 23.71 -1.40
N ILE A 388 7.25 23.45 -2.69
CA ILE A 388 6.12 23.99 -3.42
C ILE A 388 4.99 22.97 -3.35
N TYR A 389 3.82 23.41 -2.90
CA TYR A 389 2.60 22.61 -2.93
C TYR A 389 1.65 23.23 -3.95
N HIS A 390 1.44 22.52 -5.06
CA HIS A 390 0.56 22.93 -6.13
C HIS A 390 -0.77 22.18 -6.04
N THR A 391 -1.87 22.92 -6.03
CA THR A 391 -3.23 22.38 -6.11
C THR A 391 -3.88 22.86 -7.40
N ASP A 392 -4.32 21.92 -8.23
CA ASP A 392 -5.10 22.17 -9.44
C ASP A 392 -6.53 21.65 -9.23
N TYR A 393 -7.49 22.58 -9.15
CA TYR A 393 -8.91 22.29 -9.01
C TYR A 393 -9.65 22.56 -10.33
N SER A 394 -10.59 21.67 -10.68
CA SER A 394 -11.52 21.91 -11.79
C SER A 394 -12.87 21.25 -11.52
N SER A 395 -13.94 22.05 -11.56
CA SER A 395 -15.32 21.56 -11.40
C SER A 395 -15.78 20.65 -12.56
N ALA A 396 -15.02 20.59 -13.66
CA ALA A 396 -15.33 19.77 -14.83
C ALA A 396 -14.75 18.34 -14.76
N ARG A 397 -13.94 18.02 -13.75
CA ARG A 397 -13.28 16.72 -13.61
C ARG A 397 -14.05 15.81 -12.66
N LYS A 398 -13.96 14.51 -12.88
CA LYS A 398 -14.47 13.49 -11.95
C LYS A 398 -13.72 13.55 -10.61
N GLU A 399 -12.38 13.70 -10.67
CA GLU A 399 -11.53 14.03 -9.52
C GLU A 399 -11.25 15.53 -9.57
N LEU A 400 -11.94 16.28 -8.72
CA LEU A 400 -11.92 17.73 -8.76
C LEU A 400 -10.56 18.33 -8.47
N ILE A 401 -9.78 17.69 -7.59
CA ILE A 401 -8.50 18.19 -7.11
C ILE A 401 -7.35 17.26 -7.53
N LYS A 402 -6.35 17.85 -8.17
CA LYS A 402 -5.02 17.26 -8.34
C LYS A 402 -4.03 18.00 -7.44
N ARG A 403 -3.05 17.29 -6.94
CA ARG A 403 -2.00 17.84 -6.08
C ARG A 403 -0.66 17.41 -6.62
N ASP A 404 0.27 18.35 -6.65
CA ASP A 404 1.67 18.10 -6.99
C ASP A 404 2.59 18.78 -6.00
N MET A 405 3.81 18.28 -5.87
CA MET A 405 4.76 18.77 -4.90
C MET A 405 6.17 18.74 -5.46
N LEU A 406 6.83 19.90 -5.46
CA LEU A 406 8.24 20.04 -5.76
C LEU A 406 8.99 20.41 -4.49
N TYR A 407 10.28 20.08 -4.42
CA TYR A 407 11.08 20.36 -3.24
C TYR A 407 12.53 20.63 -3.60
N SER A 408 13.21 21.42 -2.76
CA SER A 408 14.62 21.69 -2.85
C SER A 408 15.18 22.05 -1.47
N ASN A 409 16.50 21.89 -1.31
CA ASN A 409 17.23 22.44 -0.17
C ASN A 409 17.82 23.82 -0.46
N ASP A 410 17.76 24.27 -1.71
CA ASP A 410 18.25 25.58 -2.17
C ASP A 410 17.08 26.54 -2.41
N GLU A 411 17.15 27.74 -1.83
CA GLU A 411 16.07 28.74 -1.91
C GLU A 411 15.95 29.34 -3.30
N GLN A 412 17.06 29.56 -3.98
CA GLN A 412 17.03 30.14 -5.32
C GLN A 412 16.41 29.12 -6.31
N GLN A 413 16.85 27.87 -6.23
CA GLN A 413 16.32 26.80 -7.07
C GLN A 413 14.80 26.62 -6.88
N ILE A 414 14.31 26.61 -5.64
CA ILE A 414 12.87 26.42 -5.41
C ILE A 414 12.04 27.59 -5.93
N ARG A 415 12.57 28.84 -5.87
CA ARG A 415 11.89 30.01 -6.46
C ARG A 415 11.87 29.97 -7.99
N GLU A 416 12.95 29.49 -8.62
CA GLU A 416 13.00 29.27 -10.07
C GLU A 416 12.01 28.19 -10.49
N LEU A 417 11.91 27.10 -9.75
CA LEU A 417 10.91 26.06 -9.96
C LEU A 417 9.48 26.58 -9.79
N LEU A 418 9.22 27.42 -8.78
CA LEU A 418 7.90 28.04 -8.59
C LEU A 418 7.51 28.92 -9.78
N ALA A 419 8.45 29.75 -10.25
CA ALA A 419 8.23 30.62 -11.41
C ALA A 419 7.94 29.80 -12.68
N ALA A 420 8.68 28.70 -12.89
CA ALA A 420 8.46 27.79 -14.01
C ALA A 420 7.09 27.11 -13.94
N GLU A 421 6.72 26.57 -12.75
CA GLU A 421 5.40 25.95 -12.54
C GLU A 421 4.25 26.91 -12.78
N ILE A 422 4.36 28.15 -12.33
CA ILE A 422 3.35 29.18 -12.60
C ILE A 422 3.27 29.47 -14.12
N ALA A 423 4.41 29.66 -14.78
CA ALA A 423 4.47 29.94 -16.21
C ALA A 423 3.87 28.82 -17.07
N ASP A 424 4.10 27.55 -16.68
CA ASP A 424 3.62 26.38 -17.40
C ASP A 424 2.11 26.18 -17.25
N ASN A 425 1.57 26.47 -16.07
CA ASN A 425 0.15 26.22 -15.73
C ASN A 425 -0.74 27.44 -15.99
N ILE A 426 -0.23 28.66 -15.81
CA ILE A 426 -1.00 29.90 -15.90
C ILE A 426 -0.81 30.56 -17.28
N LYS A 427 -1.70 30.21 -18.19
CA LYS A 427 -1.73 30.74 -19.56
C LYS A 427 -2.85 31.76 -19.70
N LYS A 428 -3.10 32.25 -20.92
CA LYS A 428 -4.13 33.26 -21.22
C LYS A 428 -5.49 32.93 -20.60
N GLY A 429 -6.09 33.89 -19.92
CA GLY A 429 -7.43 33.82 -19.33
C GLY A 429 -7.50 33.35 -17.89
N TRP A 430 -6.36 33.27 -17.20
CA TRP A 430 -6.28 33.14 -15.76
C TRP A 430 -6.14 34.51 -15.10
N GLU A 431 -6.77 34.68 -13.95
CA GLU A 431 -6.75 35.89 -13.13
C GLU A 431 -6.19 35.53 -11.74
N GLU A 432 -5.25 36.31 -11.24
CA GLU A 432 -4.75 36.15 -9.87
C GLU A 432 -5.76 36.70 -8.86
N VAL A 433 -6.00 35.97 -7.73
CA VAL A 433 -7.03 36.28 -6.73
C VAL A 433 -6.49 36.14 -5.29
#